data_9d7d79605db614a3992ad92d9188763f
#
_entry.id   9d7d79605db614a3992ad92d9188763f
#
_cell.length_a   1.000
_cell.length_b   1.000
_cell.length_c   1.000
_cell.angle_alpha   90.00
_cell.angle_beta   90.00
_cell.angle_gamma   90.00
#
_symmetry.space_group_name_H-M   'P 1'
#
loop_
_entity.id
_entity.type
_entity.pdbx_description
1 polymer ?
#
loop_
_entity_poly.entity_id
_entity_poly.type
_entity_poly.pdbx_seq_one_letter_code
_entity_poly.pdbx_strand_id
1 'polypeptide(L)'
;MKLSNILGSVAIGVTALVGLTVLGGSWYTVDAGYRGVILTNGAVTGIAEPGLGFKWPIISSVVDISVQNQAVVYDGVQAYSRDQQTATFSISVNYRIPASEVAVVYSDFGGVEGVINTLVVRQMLEESKNVFGRFNAATAIQDRERLGIEVQTALQEAVVGPIIIDSVQIENIDFSDEYEDSIEQRMLAEVEVQRVQQNAEREKVTAEITVIQAQAEADAQLARATAEAEAIRIRGEAEAAAIDARGRALRDNPALIDLVQAERWNGQLPTTMVPNGTVPFMDVN
;
A
#
# COMPACT_ATOMS: atom_id res chain seq x y z
N MET A 1 29.77 -77.65 47.08
CA MET A 1 30.19 -76.63 46.15
C MET A 1 29.65 -75.31 46.67
N LYS A 2 30.34 -74.58 47.05
CA LYS A 2 30.88 -73.65 48.04
C LYS A 2 30.18 -72.31 47.89
N LEU A 3 29.42 -71.97 48.98
CA LEU A 3 28.75 -70.67 49.11
C LEU A 3 29.69 -69.45 48.74
N SER A 4 31.01 -69.59 49.01
CA SER A 4 32.05 -68.62 48.68
C SER A 4 32.22 -68.29 47.17
N ASN A 5 32.01 -69.31 46.32
CA ASN A 5 32.16 -69.11 44.87
C ASN A 5 30.91 -68.44 44.26
N ILE A 6 29.75 -68.67 44.84
CA ILE A 6 28.47 -68.05 44.49
C ILE A 6 28.53 -66.55 44.86
N LEU A 7 28.97 -66.23 46.09
CA LEU A 7 29.15 -64.86 46.56
C LEU A 7 30.17 -64.12 45.71
N GLY A 8 31.28 -64.72 45.30
CA GLY A 8 32.26 -64.14 44.45
C GLY A 8 31.74 -63.86 43.04
N SER A 9 31.01 -64.81 42.46
CA SER A 9 30.37 -64.58 41.12
C SER A 9 29.32 -63.50 41.14
N VAL A 10 28.51 -63.40 42.19
CA VAL A 10 27.52 -62.37 42.38
C VAL A 10 28.19 -60.97 42.56
N ALA A 11 29.28 -60.88 43.33
CA ALA A 11 30.01 -59.66 43.52
C ALA A 11 30.65 -59.14 42.18
N ILE A 12 31.24 -60.07 41.38
CA ILE A 12 31.78 -59.72 40.07
C ILE A 12 30.68 -59.29 39.12
N GLY A 13 29.53 -59.96 39.10
CA GLY A 13 28.37 -59.58 38.28
C GLY A 13 27.84 -58.20 38.64
N VAL A 14 27.72 -57.89 39.92
CA VAL A 14 27.30 -56.56 40.41
C VAL A 14 28.32 -55.46 40.03
N THR A 15 29.61 -55.72 40.22
CA THR A 15 30.68 -54.78 39.87
C THR A 15 30.74 -54.54 38.33
N ALA A 16 30.58 -55.60 37.53
CA ALA A 16 30.50 -55.47 36.08
C ALA A 16 29.26 -54.66 35.63
N LEU A 17 28.12 -54.91 36.26
CA LEU A 17 26.87 -54.20 35.98
C LEU A 17 26.96 -52.70 36.36
N VAL A 18 27.54 -52.39 37.52
CA VAL A 18 27.83 -51.01 37.95
C VAL A 18 28.85 -50.38 37.02
N GLY A 19 29.91 -51.06 36.63
CA GLY A 19 30.88 -50.57 35.66
C GLY A 19 30.26 -50.24 34.30
N LEU A 20 29.34 -51.07 33.82
CA LEU A 20 28.65 -50.89 32.56
C LEU A 20 27.66 -49.74 32.58
N THR A 21 26.93 -49.52 33.72
CA THR A 21 26.07 -48.37 33.90
C THR A 21 26.83 -47.07 34.05
N VAL A 22 27.99 -47.09 34.70
CA VAL A 22 28.89 -45.93 34.83
C VAL A 22 29.46 -45.55 33.46
N LEU A 23 29.92 -46.47 32.66
CA LEU A 23 30.41 -46.24 31.33
C LEU A 23 29.31 -45.71 30.40
N GLY A 24 28.13 -46.32 30.40
CA GLY A 24 26.98 -45.89 29.60
C GLY A 24 26.47 -44.47 29.94
N GLY A 25 26.54 -44.07 31.22
CA GLY A 25 26.07 -42.78 31.70
C GLY A 25 27.06 -41.63 31.58
N SER A 26 28.30 -41.92 31.08
CA SER A 26 29.41 -40.92 31.03
C SER A 26 29.38 -40.03 29.80
N TRP A 27 28.60 -40.38 28.78
CA TRP A 27 28.57 -39.66 27.54
C TRP A 27 27.31 -38.80 27.45
N TYR A 28 27.42 -37.65 26.83
CA TYR A 28 26.31 -36.79 26.46
C TYR A 28 26.55 -36.20 25.07
N THR A 29 25.48 -35.81 24.40
CA THR A 29 25.50 -35.14 23.12
C THR A 29 24.70 -33.86 23.23
N VAL A 30 25.23 -32.75 22.67
CA VAL A 30 24.55 -31.48 22.53
C VAL A 30 24.30 -31.24 21.05
N ASP A 31 23.06 -30.98 20.68
CA ASP A 31 22.68 -30.75 19.29
C ASP A 31 23.19 -29.38 18.76
N ALA A 32 23.35 -29.29 17.45
CA ALA A 32 23.67 -28.03 16.80
C ALA A 32 22.58 -26.99 17.05
N GLY A 33 22.97 -25.79 17.49
CA GLY A 33 22.03 -24.74 17.90
C GLY A 33 21.63 -24.77 19.38
N TYR A 34 22.21 -25.70 20.17
CA TYR A 34 22.10 -25.74 21.62
C TYR A 34 23.45 -25.55 22.28
N ARG A 35 23.43 -25.23 23.55
CA ARG A 35 24.57 -25.24 24.47
C ARG A 35 24.17 -26.02 25.72
N GLY A 36 25.02 -26.93 26.13
CA GLY A 36 24.79 -27.70 27.36
C GLY A 36 25.32 -26.97 28.58
N VAL A 37 24.48 -26.74 29.58
CA VAL A 37 24.95 -26.30 30.90
C VAL A 37 25.32 -27.53 31.70
N ILE A 38 26.62 -27.66 32.06
CA ILE A 38 27.11 -28.78 32.85
C ILE A 38 26.92 -28.46 34.35
N LEU A 39 26.12 -29.26 34.99
CA LEU A 39 25.87 -29.16 36.41
C LEU A 39 26.62 -30.29 37.12
N THR A 40 27.32 -29.98 38.17
CA THR A 40 27.98 -30.96 39.06
C THR A 40 27.50 -30.72 40.48
N ASN A 41 26.83 -31.71 41.03
CA ASN A 41 26.16 -31.61 42.36
C ASN A 41 25.23 -30.39 42.48
N GLY A 42 24.54 -30.04 41.35
CA GLY A 42 23.65 -28.86 41.28
C GLY A 42 24.31 -27.52 41.03
N ALA A 43 25.62 -27.42 41.00
CA ALA A 43 26.34 -26.19 40.68
C ALA A 43 26.71 -26.16 39.19
N VAL A 44 26.55 -25.00 38.52
CA VAL A 44 27.01 -24.78 37.16
C VAL A 44 28.53 -24.79 37.13
N THR A 45 29.12 -25.77 36.44
CA THR A 45 30.59 -25.97 36.37
C THR A 45 31.17 -25.58 35.00
N GLY A 46 30.35 -25.51 33.94
CA GLY A 46 30.81 -25.13 32.60
C GLY A 46 29.70 -25.14 31.57
N ILE A 47 30.08 -24.72 30.36
CA ILE A 47 29.23 -24.73 29.17
C ILE A 47 29.80 -25.75 28.18
N ALA A 48 28.97 -26.65 27.71
CA ALA A 48 29.32 -27.62 26.66
C ALA A 48 28.97 -27.06 25.28
N GLU A 49 29.90 -27.22 24.34
CA GLU A 49 29.68 -26.93 22.93
C GLU A 49 28.91 -28.09 22.26
N PRO A 50 28.30 -27.83 21.06
CA PRO A 50 27.65 -28.90 20.29
C PRO A 50 28.62 -30.04 19.97
N GLY A 51 28.11 -31.25 20.08
CA GLY A 51 28.88 -32.47 19.83
C GLY A 51 28.84 -33.45 20.97
N LEU A 52 29.74 -34.42 20.93
CA LEU A 52 29.89 -35.46 21.94
C LEU A 52 30.81 -34.99 23.07
N GLY A 53 30.33 -35.10 24.31
CA GLY A 53 31.13 -34.76 25.48
C GLY A 53 31.15 -35.88 26.52
N PHE A 54 31.98 -35.68 27.53
CA PHE A 54 32.11 -36.60 28.67
C PHE A 54 31.66 -35.89 29.96
N LYS A 55 30.85 -36.56 30.77
CA LYS A 55 30.44 -36.12 32.10
C LYS A 55 30.65 -37.21 33.16
N TRP A 56 30.81 -36.78 34.39
CA TRP A 56 30.84 -37.73 35.48
C TRP A 56 29.45 -38.30 35.71
N PRO A 57 29.27 -39.63 35.55
CA PRO A 57 27.96 -40.23 35.78
C PRO A 57 27.55 -40.05 37.24
N ILE A 58 26.25 -40.00 37.52
CA ILE A 58 25.63 -39.85 38.81
C ILE A 58 25.74 -38.43 39.42
N ILE A 59 26.89 -37.77 39.33
CA ILE A 59 27.11 -36.46 39.98
C ILE A 59 26.94 -35.27 39.03
N SER A 60 27.02 -35.53 37.70
CA SER A 60 26.91 -34.46 36.71
C SER A 60 25.70 -34.67 35.79
N SER A 61 24.96 -33.61 35.54
CA SER A 61 23.88 -33.54 34.56
C SER A 61 24.19 -32.45 33.51
N VAL A 62 23.62 -32.56 32.35
CA VAL A 62 23.71 -31.54 31.29
C VAL A 62 22.31 -31.13 30.93
N VAL A 63 22.08 -29.83 30.88
CA VAL A 63 20.81 -29.22 30.46
C VAL A 63 21.03 -28.44 29.21
N ASP A 64 20.32 -28.79 28.15
CA ASP A 64 20.47 -28.14 26.85
C ASP A 64 19.61 -26.87 26.78
N ILE A 65 20.23 -25.76 26.41
CA ILE A 65 19.60 -24.47 26.21
C ILE A 65 19.77 -24.07 24.75
N SER A 66 18.65 -23.73 24.10
CA SER A 66 18.65 -23.26 22.72
C SER A 66 19.30 -21.88 22.62
N VAL A 67 20.23 -21.72 21.68
CA VAL A 67 20.85 -20.45 21.29
C VAL A 67 20.34 -19.97 19.92
N GLN A 68 19.35 -20.67 19.39
CA GLN A 68 18.71 -20.31 18.12
C GLN A 68 17.76 -19.13 18.31
N ASN A 69 17.42 -18.48 17.18
CA ASN A 69 16.38 -17.50 17.17
C ASN A 69 15.03 -18.17 17.47
N GLN A 70 14.35 -17.65 18.45
CA GLN A 70 13.03 -18.09 18.89
C GLN A 70 12.07 -16.92 18.94
N ALA A 71 10.78 -17.20 18.86
CA ALA A 71 9.75 -16.19 18.99
C ALA A 71 8.86 -16.51 20.20
N VAL A 72 8.47 -15.49 20.92
CA VAL A 72 7.38 -15.52 21.89
C VAL A 72 6.26 -14.62 21.42
N VAL A 73 5.06 -15.16 21.38
CA VAL A 73 3.84 -14.41 21.00
C VAL A 73 3.01 -14.24 22.26
N TYR A 74 2.51 -13.05 22.45
CA TYR A 74 1.58 -12.73 23.52
C TYR A 74 0.36 -12.03 22.95
N ASP A 75 -0.80 -12.68 23.11
CA ASP A 75 -2.07 -12.22 22.58
C ASP A 75 -2.85 -11.44 23.63
N GLY A 76 -3.72 -10.52 23.16
CA GLY A 76 -4.67 -9.83 24.02
C GLY A 76 -4.05 -8.77 24.93
N VAL A 77 -2.98 -8.11 24.49
CA VAL A 77 -2.43 -6.95 25.19
C VAL A 77 -3.39 -5.78 25.09
N GLN A 78 -3.92 -5.34 26.22
CA GLN A 78 -4.78 -4.18 26.29
C GLN A 78 -3.99 -2.93 26.62
N ALA A 79 -4.17 -1.87 25.82
CA ALA A 79 -3.56 -0.57 26.05
C ALA A 79 -4.53 0.56 25.67
N TYR A 80 -4.24 1.76 26.15
CA TYR A 80 -4.93 2.97 25.80
C TYR A 80 -4.05 3.80 24.87
N SER A 81 -4.65 4.28 23.78
CA SER A 81 -4.00 5.23 22.91
C SER A 81 -3.95 6.64 23.54
N ARG A 82 -3.21 7.55 22.94
CA ARG A 82 -3.09 8.94 23.39
C ARG A 82 -4.44 9.67 23.45
N ASP A 83 -5.35 9.33 22.57
CA ASP A 83 -6.73 9.84 22.49
C ASP A 83 -7.73 9.01 23.30
N GLN A 84 -7.18 8.20 24.27
CA GLN A 84 -7.95 7.42 25.25
C GLN A 84 -8.85 6.34 24.65
N GLN A 85 -8.51 5.86 23.46
CA GLN A 85 -9.18 4.71 22.87
C GLN A 85 -8.56 3.42 23.39
N THR A 86 -9.39 2.46 23.78
CA THR A 86 -8.94 1.12 24.18
C THR A 86 -8.61 0.31 22.92
N ALA A 87 -7.44 -0.28 22.90
CA ALA A 87 -7.04 -1.23 21.87
C ALA A 87 -6.58 -2.55 22.48
N THR A 88 -6.83 -3.64 21.77
CA THR A 88 -6.29 -4.96 22.05
C THR A 88 -5.43 -5.38 20.88
N PHE A 89 -4.20 -5.83 21.15
CA PHE A 89 -3.28 -6.23 20.09
C PHE A 89 -2.41 -7.41 20.53
N SER A 90 -1.81 -8.08 19.56
CA SER A 90 -0.85 -9.17 19.78
C SER A 90 0.56 -8.68 19.52
N ILE A 91 1.52 -9.18 20.30
CA ILE A 91 2.94 -8.83 20.14
C ILE A 91 3.73 -10.13 19.96
N SER A 92 4.56 -10.15 18.92
CA SER A 92 5.55 -11.18 18.66
C SER A 92 6.94 -10.60 18.85
N VAL A 93 7.74 -11.24 19.70
CA VAL A 93 9.11 -10.85 19.99
C VAL A 93 10.05 -11.96 19.55
N ASN A 94 10.92 -11.69 18.62
CA ASN A 94 12.00 -12.59 18.22
C ASN A 94 13.23 -12.29 19.07
N TYR A 95 13.77 -13.34 19.65
CA TYR A 95 14.91 -13.25 20.57
C TYR A 95 15.86 -14.43 20.37
N ARG A 96 17.07 -14.26 20.89
CA ARG A 96 18.08 -15.31 21.00
C ARG A 96 18.86 -15.17 22.29
N ILE A 97 19.42 -16.28 22.76
CA ILE A 97 20.32 -16.31 23.92
C ILE A 97 21.75 -16.41 23.40
N PRO A 98 22.64 -15.45 23.76
CA PRO A 98 24.07 -15.57 23.44
C PRO A 98 24.67 -16.83 24.08
N ALA A 99 25.53 -17.52 23.34
CA ALA A 99 26.17 -18.73 23.83
C ALA A 99 26.99 -18.52 25.12
N SER A 100 27.51 -17.31 25.34
CA SER A 100 28.24 -16.93 26.55
C SER A 100 27.37 -16.79 27.78
N GLU A 101 26.08 -16.50 27.58
CA GLU A 101 25.14 -16.16 28.66
C GLU A 101 24.30 -17.35 29.13
N VAL A 102 24.45 -18.53 28.50
CA VAL A 102 23.64 -19.72 28.78
C VAL A 102 23.77 -20.17 30.25
N ALA A 103 24.94 -20.01 30.85
CA ALA A 103 25.15 -20.32 32.27
C ALA A 103 24.36 -19.39 33.19
N VAL A 104 24.29 -18.08 32.86
CA VAL A 104 23.52 -17.09 33.60
C VAL A 104 22.02 -17.33 33.46
N VAL A 105 21.57 -17.67 32.23
CA VAL A 105 20.18 -18.06 31.98
C VAL A 105 19.73 -19.19 32.88
N TYR A 106 20.60 -20.18 33.08
CA TYR A 106 20.26 -21.30 33.95
C TYR A 106 20.36 -20.95 35.45
N SER A 107 21.46 -20.29 35.86
CA SER A 107 21.70 -20.02 37.29
C SER A 107 20.71 -19.02 37.88
N ASP A 108 20.42 -17.94 37.14
CA ASP A 108 19.67 -16.81 37.68
C ASP A 108 18.16 -16.93 37.41
N PHE A 109 17.79 -17.59 36.29
CA PHE A 109 16.41 -17.67 35.84
C PHE A 109 15.84 -19.09 35.80
N GLY A 110 16.67 -20.12 36.03
CA GLY A 110 16.24 -21.52 35.99
C GLY A 110 15.98 -22.06 34.57
N GLY A 111 16.42 -21.33 33.53
CA GLY A 111 16.27 -21.70 32.12
C GLY A 111 15.61 -20.63 31.28
N VAL A 112 15.35 -20.99 30.01
CA VAL A 112 14.81 -20.06 28.98
C VAL A 112 13.44 -19.51 29.39
N GLU A 113 12.54 -20.38 29.83
CA GLU A 113 11.18 -19.99 30.25
C GLU A 113 11.21 -18.97 31.41
N GLY A 114 12.17 -19.13 32.36
CA GLY A 114 12.34 -18.20 33.44
C GLY A 114 12.72 -16.80 32.98
N VAL A 115 13.69 -16.69 32.05
CA VAL A 115 14.08 -15.40 31.42
C VAL A 115 12.90 -14.77 30.70
N ILE A 116 12.19 -15.56 29.90
CA ILE A 116 11.04 -15.05 29.12
C ILE A 116 9.97 -14.50 30.06
N ASN A 117 9.51 -15.27 31.00
CA ASN A 117 8.41 -14.89 31.87
C ASN A 117 8.77 -13.77 32.85
N THR A 118 9.99 -13.76 33.35
CA THR A 118 10.41 -12.80 34.38
C THR A 118 10.90 -11.49 33.78
N LEU A 119 11.60 -11.54 32.66
CA LEU A 119 12.26 -10.38 32.06
C LEU A 119 11.52 -9.92 30.79
N VAL A 120 11.41 -10.79 29.78
CA VAL A 120 10.93 -10.37 28.44
C VAL A 120 9.45 -9.99 28.48
N VAL A 121 8.57 -10.89 28.96
CA VAL A 121 7.12 -10.67 28.93
C VAL A 121 6.70 -9.46 29.75
N ARG A 122 7.32 -9.26 30.90
CA ARG A 122 6.99 -8.11 31.77
C ARG A 122 7.38 -6.79 31.12
N GLN A 123 8.60 -6.67 30.60
CA GLN A 123 9.05 -5.46 29.92
C GLN A 123 8.30 -5.23 28.60
N MET A 124 8.03 -6.30 27.86
CA MET A 124 7.24 -6.24 26.64
C MET A 124 5.85 -5.66 26.90
N LEU A 125 5.14 -6.13 27.95
CA LEU A 125 3.82 -5.62 28.30
C LEU A 125 3.85 -4.18 28.78
N GLU A 126 4.89 -3.77 29.51
CA GLU A 126 5.06 -2.42 30.02
C GLU A 126 5.41 -1.46 28.89
N GLU A 127 6.48 -1.74 28.15
CA GLU A 127 6.97 -0.84 27.11
C GLU A 127 6.01 -0.73 25.92
N SER A 128 5.34 -1.82 25.54
CA SER A 128 4.34 -1.75 24.50
C SER A 128 3.17 -0.83 24.86
N LYS A 129 2.70 -0.86 26.13
CA LYS A 129 1.65 0.05 26.61
C LYS A 129 2.13 1.50 26.68
N ASN A 130 3.37 1.72 27.16
CA ASN A 130 3.97 3.03 27.26
C ASN A 130 4.15 3.68 25.89
N VAL A 131 4.63 2.93 24.91
CA VAL A 131 4.83 3.42 23.54
C VAL A 131 3.47 3.61 22.86
N PHE A 132 2.54 2.63 22.95
CA PHE A 132 1.22 2.74 22.37
C PHE A 132 0.45 3.98 22.87
N GLY A 133 0.58 4.31 24.14
CA GLY A 133 0.00 5.51 24.75
C GLY A 133 0.52 6.86 24.20
N ARG A 134 1.57 6.86 23.39
CA ARG A 134 2.08 8.05 22.68
C ARG A 134 1.42 8.25 21.33
N PHE A 135 0.83 7.21 20.75
CA PHE A 135 0.18 7.23 19.45
C PHE A 135 -1.32 7.45 19.59
N ASN A 136 -1.90 8.24 18.69
CA ASN A 136 -3.35 8.28 18.52
C ASN A 136 -3.81 6.98 17.83
N ALA A 137 -5.05 6.57 18.05
CA ALA A 137 -5.60 5.35 17.47
C ALA A 137 -5.44 5.29 15.94
N ALA A 138 -5.79 6.36 15.24
CA ALA A 138 -5.63 6.45 13.78
C ALA A 138 -4.15 6.33 13.34
N THR A 139 -3.23 6.97 14.06
CA THR A 139 -1.80 6.95 13.73
C THR A 139 -1.19 5.58 14.02
N ALA A 140 -1.63 4.88 15.06
CA ALA A 140 -1.17 3.53 15.38
C ALA A 140 -1.48 2.53 14.25
N ILE A 141 -2.59 2.74 13.52
CA ILE A 141 -2.94 1.91 12.36
C ILE A 141 -2.15 2.34 11.11
N GLN A 142 -2.09 3.66 10.84
CA GLN A 142 -1.50 4.20 9.62
C GLN A 142 0.03 4.09 9.60
N ASP A 143 0.69 4.34 10.73
CA ASP A 143 2.14 4.32 10.93
C ASP A 143 2.58 3.11 11.76
N ARG A 144 2.02 1.94 11.48
CA ARG A 144 2.27 0.69 12.20
C ARG A 144 3.76 0.31 12.26
N GLU A 145 4.47 0.57 11.18
CA GLU A 145 5.91 0.33 11.09
C GLU A 145 6.66 1.16 12.13
N ARG A 146 6.35 2.43 12.24
CA ARG A 146 6.95 3.33 13.22
C ARG A 146 6.63 2.90 14.65
N LEU A 147 5.40 2.52 14.93
CA LEU A 147 5.00 1.98 16.22
C LEU A 147 5.85 0.74 16.58
N GLY A 148 6.01 -0.19 15.64
CA GLY A 148 6.85 -1.38 15.83
C GLY A 148 8.30 -1.05 16.13
N ILE A 149 8.91 -0.09 15.42
CA ILE A 149 10.29 0.36 15.64
C ILE A 149 10.43 1.01 17.02
N GLU A 150 9.49 1.86 17.42
CA GLU A 150 9.55 2.52 18.73
C GLU A 150 9.39 1.50 19.88
N VAL A 151 8.50 0.50 19.73
CA VAL A 151 8.36 -0.59 20.73
C VAL A 151 9.61 -1.46 20.76
N GLN A 152 10.18 -1.80 19.59
CA GLN A 152 11.43 -2.56 19.52
C GLN A 152 12.56 -1.83 20.25
N THR A 153 12.73 -0.54 19.99
CA THR A 153 13.78 0.28 20.61
C THR A 153 13.59 0.34 22.12
N ALA A 154 12.37 0.64 22.57
CA ALA A 154 12.05 0.70 24.00
C ALA A 154 12.30 -0.65 24.69
N LEU A 155 11.92 -1.76 24.04
CA LEU A 155 12.14 -3.09 24.59
C LEU A 155 13.62 -3.47 24.64
N GLN A 156 14.40 -3.11 23.62
CA GLN A 156 15.84 -3.36 23.59
C GLN A 156 16.58 -2.59 24.69
N GLU A 157 16.11 -1.38 25.03
CA GLU A 157 16.66 -0.58 26.12
C GLU A 157 16.24 -1.08 27.51
N ALA A 158 14.99 -1.57 27.63
CA ALA A 158 14.43 -2.02 28.90
C ALA A 158 14.88 -3.43 29.28
N VAL A 159 15.08 -4.31 28.31
CA VAL A 159 15.50 -5.71 28.55
C VAL A 159 17.02 -5.75 28.66
N VAL A 160 17.49 -5.60 29.89
CA VAL A 160 18.93 -5.76 30.22
C VAL A 160 19.12 -7.13 30.85
N GLY A 161 19.80 -8.05 30.14
CA GLY A 161 20.03 -9.40 30.65
C GLY A 161 20.65 -10.36 29.63
N PRO A 162 20.65 -11.65 29.90
CA PRO A 162 21.30 -12.68 29.09
C PRO A 162 20.49 -13.07 27.84
N ILE A 163 19.84 -12.09 27.21
CA ILE A 163 18.97 -12.27 26.04
C ILE A 163 19.13 -11.10 25.08
N ILE A 164 19.06 -11.35 23.81
CA ILE A 164 19.10 -10.31 22.74
C ILE A 164 17.75 -10.32 22.05
N ILE A 165 17.12 -9.15 21.96
CA ILE A 165 15.89 -8.93 21.21
C ILE A 165 16.28 -8.54 19.77
N ASP A 166 15.94 -9.41 18.81
CA ASP A 166 16.27 -9.18 17.39
C ASP A 166 15.21 -8.33 16.70
N SER A 167 13.92 -8.63 16.91
CA SER A 167 12.82 -7.85 16.33
C SER A 167 11.54 -7.95 17.16
N VAL A 168 10.69 -6.95 17.05
CA VAL A 168 9.35 -6.91 17.64
C VAL A 168 8.34 -6.62 16.56
N GLN A 169 7.23 -7.35 16.56
CA GLN A 169 6.11 -7.17 15.63
C GLN A 169 4.83 -7.00 16.44
N ILE A 170 4.03 -6.02 16.02
CA ILE A 170 2.70 -5.79 16.58
C ILE A 170 1.67 -6.24 15.54
N GLU A 171 0.78 -7.12 15.95
CA GLU A 171 -0.22 -7.73 15.09
C GLU A 171 -1.61 -7.51 15.67
N ASN A 172 -2.63 -7.54 14.80
CA ASN A 172 -4.04 -7.53 15.18
C ASN A 172 -4.38 -6.41 16.16
N ILE A 173 -4.25 -5.16 15.72
CA ILE A 173 -4.67 -4.02 16.52
C ILE A 173 -6.18 -3.84 16.33
N ASP A 174 -6.96 -4.20 17.34
CA ASP A 174 -8.41 -4.10 17.36
C ASP A 174 -8.81 -3.01 18.36
N PHE A 175 -9.70 -2.13 17.97
CA PHE A 175 -10.25 -1.10 18.83
C PHE A 175 -11.65 -1.49 19.34
N SER A 176 -12.24 -0.67 20.20
CA SER A 176 -13.61 -0.92 20.63
C SER A 176 -14.61 -0.71 19.49
N ASP A 177 -15.69 -1.51 19.49
CA ASP A 177 -16.76 -1.44 18.49
C ASP A 177 -17.31 -0.02 18.34
N GLU A 178 -17.49 0.72 19.45
CA GLU A 178 -17.97 2.10 19.41
C GLU A 178 -17.00 3.05 18.70
N TYR A 179 -15.70 2.81 18.80
CA TYR A 179 -14.71 3.61 18.11
C TYR A 179 -14.72 3.29 16.61
N GLU A 180 -14.77 2.01 16.25
CA GLU A 180 -14.85 1.58 14.86
C GLU A 180 -16.09 2.11 14.16
N ASP A 181 -17.25 2.01 14.78
CA ASP A 181 -18.51 2.60 14.31
C ASP A 181 -18.40 4.13 14.11
N SER A 182 -17.75 4.83 15.04
CA SER A 182 -17.56 6.28 14.95
C SER A 182 -16.64 6.69 13.80
N ILE A 183 -15.61 5.89 13.53
CA ILE A 183 -14.68 6.07 12.39
C ILE A 183 -15.42 5.81 11.08
N GLU A 184 -16.22 4.73 11.01
CA GLU A 184 -17.01 4.41 9.81
C GLU A 184 -17.98 5.54 9.48
N GLN A 185 -18.73 6.06 10.47
CA GLN A 185 -19.63 7.19 10.27
C GLN A 185 -18.91 8.45 9.80
N ARG A 186 -17.72 8.72 10.36
CA ARG A 186 -16.89 9.85 9.91
C ARG A 186 -16.42 9.67 8.46
N MET A 187 -15.95 8.49 8.11
CA MET A 187 -15.53 8.18 6.74
C MET A 187 -16.68 8.32 5.74
N LEU A 188 -17.88 7.83 6.10
CA LEU A 188 -19.08 7.99 5.28
C LEU A 188 -19.43 9.47 5.08
N ALA A 189 -19.34 10.28 6.14
CA ALA A 189 -19.60 11.72 6.06
C ALA A 189 -18.54 12.44 5.20
N GLU A 190 -17.26 12.08 5.31
CA GLU A 190 -16.18 12.64 4.49
C GLU A 190 -16.35 12.27 3.00
N VAL A 191 -16.70 11.02 2.71
CA VAL A 191 -16.99 10.57 1.34
C VAL A 191 -18.19 11.33 0.76
N GLU A 192 -19.24 11.57 1.55
CA GLU A 192 -20.39 12.34 1.12
C GLU A 192 -20.02 13.81 0.80
N VAL A 193 -19.23 14.45 1.65
CA VAL A 193 -18.71 15.81 1.40
C VAL A 193 -17.88 15.83 0.10
N GLN A 194 -16.99 14.87 -0.10
CA GLN A 194 -16.21 14.77 -1.33
C GLN A 194 -17.12 14.57 -2.57
N ARG A 195 -18.16 13.74 -2.45
CA ARG A 195 -19.14 13.51 -3.52
C ARG A 195 -19.86 14.80 -3.91
N VAL A 196 -20.32 15.56 -2.91
CA VAL A 196 -20.97 16.84 -3.15
C VAL A 196 -20.04 17.85 -3.79
N GLN A 197 -18.79 17.93 -3.35
CA GLN A 197 -17.77 18.80 -3.95
C GLN A 197 -17.47 18.41 -5.41
N GLN A 198 -17.30 17.12 -5.70
CA GLN A 198 -17.07 16.65 -7.05
C GLN A 198 -18.27 16.91 -7.98
N ASN A 199 -19.50 16.76 -7.48
CA ASN A 199 -20.69 17.07 -8.24
C ASN A 199 -20.79 18.57 -8.54
N ALA A 200 -20.53 19.43 -7.55
CA ALA A 200 -20.51 20.88 -7.76
C ALA A 200 -19.43 21.29 -8.79
N GLU A 201 -18.27 20.68 -8.76
CA GLU A 201 -17.22 20.93 -9.74
C GLU A 201 -17.60 20.47 -11.14
N ARG A 202 -18.23 19.28 -11.28
CA ARG A 202 -18.78 18.79 -12.55
C ARG A 202 -19.85 19.73 -13.10
N GLU A 203 -20.75 20.25 -12.26
CA GLU A 203 -21.77 21.20 -12.69
C GLU A 203 -21.15 22.51 -13.20
N LYS A 204 -20.12 23.03 -12.52
CA LYS A 204 -19.37 24.20 -12.99
C LYS A 204 -18.75 23.95 -14.36
N VAL A 205 -18.04 22.85 -14.52
CA VAL A 205 -17.41 22.50 -15.80
C VAL A 205 -18.48 22.31 -16.89
N THR A 206 -19.60 21.69 -16.59
CA THR A 206 -20.71 21.53 -17.54
C THR A 206 -21.31 22.88 -17.93
N ALA A 207 -21.51 23.79 -16.99
CA ALA A 207 -21.98 25.14 -17.26
C ALA A 207 -20.99 25.93 -18.13
N GLU A 208 -19.69 25.82 -17.83
CA GLU A 208 -18.63 26.46 -18.62
C GLU A 208 -18.58 25.90 -20.05
N ILE A 209 -18.68 24.58 -20.23
CA ILE A 209 -18.76 23.97 -21.55
C ILE A 209 -19.97 24.48 -22.33
N THR A 210 -21.13 24.62 -21.69
CA THR A 210 -22.35 25.14 -22.31
C THR A 210 -22.16 26.60 -22.78
N VAL A 211 -21.53 27.41 -21.96
CA VAL A 211 -21.21 28.83 -22.33
C VAL A 211 -20.23 28.86 -23.51
N ILE A 212 -19.18 28.05 -23.48
CA ILE A 212 -18.18 27.98 -24.55
C ILE A 212 -18.84 27.49 -25.87
N GLN A 213 -19.72 26.48 -25.79
CA GLN A 213 -20.47 26.00 -26.95
C GLN A 213 -21.38 27.07 -27.55
N ALA A 214 -22.15 27.77 -26.71
CA ALA A 214 -23.00 28.84 -27.15
C ALA A 214 -22.19 29.99 -27.81
N GLN A 215 -21.05 30.33 -27.23
CA GLN A 215 -20.15 31.33 -27.81
C GLN A 215 -19.57 30.87 -29.16
N ALA A 216 -19.12 29.61 -29.24
CA ALA A 216 -18.60 29.05 -30.48
C ALA A 216 -19.66 28.99 -31.61
N GLU A 217 -20.93 28.69 -31.26
CA GLU A 217 -22.03 28.71 -32.21
C GLU A 217 -22.33 30.14 -32.69
N ALA A 218 -22.34 31.13 -31.79
CA ALA A 218 -22.53 32.55 -32.15
C ALA A 218 -21.39 33.05 -33.09
N ASP A 219 -20.14 32.71 -32.75
CA ASP A 219 -18.98 33.07 -33.54
C ASP A 219 -19.02 32.40 -34.95
N ALA A 220 -19.43 31.13 -34.99
CA ALA A 220 -19.60 30.41 -36.26
C ALA A 220 -20.72 31.02 -37.14
N GLN A 221 -21.84 31.44 -36.53
CA GLN A 221 -22.93 32.12 -37.25
C GLN A 221 -22.46 33.49 -37.82
N LEU A 222 -21.72 34.27 -37.00
CA LEU A 222 -21.16 35.55 -37.43
C LEU A 222 -20.17 35.36 -38.58
N ALA A 223 -19.28 34.36 -38.46
CA ALA A 223 -18.32 34.04 -39.51
C ALA A 223 -18.99 33.60 -40.82
N ARG A 224 -20.08 32.82 -40.75
CA ARG A 224 -20.87 32.42 -41.93
C ARG A 224 -21.54 33.65 -42.59
N ALA A 225 -22.21 34.49 -41.77
CA ALA A 225 -22.89 35.67 -42.27
C ALA A 225 -21.90 36.68 -42.93
N THR A 226 -20.73 36.86 -42.33
CA THR A 226 -19.69 37.72 -42.90
C THR A 226 -19.12 37.14 -44.19
N ALA A 227 -18.90 35.82 -44.26
CA ALA A 227 -18.42 35.15 -45.46
C ALA A 227 -19.46 35.20 -46.61
N GLU A 228 -20.76 35.03 -46.31
CA GLU A 228 -21.84 35.17 -47.26
C GLU A 228 -21.94 36.61 -47.80
N ALA A 229 -21.91 37.61 -46.92
CA ALA A 229 -21.91 39.02 -47.31
C ALA A 229 -20.73 39.36 -48.24
N GLU A 230 -19.54 38.88 -47.90
CA GLU A 230 -18.33 39.08 -48.72
C GLU A 230 -18.44 38.35 -50.05
N ALA A 231 -19.00 37.13 -50.12
CA ALA A 231 -19.20 36.42 -51.34
C ALA A 231 -20.21 37.13 -52.24
N ILE A 232 -21.29 37.71 -51.68
CA ILE A 232 -22.26 38.53 -52.44
C ILE A 232 -21.58 39.75 -52.94
N ARG A 233 -20.78 40.47 -52.18
CA ARG A 233 -20.03 41.66 -52.60
C ARG A 233 -19.10 41.34 -53.78
N ILE A 234 -18.28 40.28 -53.64
CA ILE A 234 -17.34 39.86 -54.69
C ILE A 234 -18.09 39.46 -55.97
N ARG A 235 -19.21 38.75 -55.88
CA ARG A 235 -20.03 38.40 -57.04
C ARG A 235 -20.59 39.68 -57.72
N GLY A 236 -21.14 40.61 -56.91
CA GLY A 236 -21.67 41.85 -57.42
C GLY A 236 -20.61 42.70 -58.15
N GLU A 237 -19.39 42.77 -57.57
CA GLU A 237 -18.28 43.48 -58.24
C GLU A 237 -17.84 42.80 -59.56
N ALA A 238 -17.79 41.44 -59.55
CA ALA A 238 -17.46 40.66 -60.73
C ALA A 238 -18.51 40.82 -61.84
N GLU A 239 -19.80 40.80 -61.46
CA GLU A 239 -20.90 41.04 -62.39
C GLU A 239 -20.90 42.45 -62.93
N ALA A 240 -20.70 43.45 -62.08
CA ALA A 240 -20.56 44.87 -62.52
C ALA A 240 -19.39 45.04 -63.50
N ALA A 241 -18.22 44.44 -63.16
CA ALA A 241 -17.06 44.50 -64.08
C ALA A 241 -17.32 43.78 -65.43
N ALA A 242 -18.05 42.65 -65.38
CA ALA A 242 -18.46 41.91 -66.61
C ALA A 242 -19.44 42.71 -67.44
N ILE A 243 -20.41 43.40 -66.85
CA ILE A 243 -21.36 44.25 -67.50
C ILE A 243 -20.65 45.47 -68.17
N ASP A 244 -19.73 46.12 -67.38
CA ASP A 244 -18.92 47.20 -67.88
C ASP A 244 -18.03 46.79 -69.08
N ALA A 245 -17.40 45.60 -68.99
CA ALA A 245 -16.57 45.06 -70.06
C ALA A 245 -17.40 44.76 -71.31
N ARG A 246 -18.59 44.14 -71.12
CA ARG A 246 -19.54 43.91 -72.22
C ARG A 246 -20.02 45.24 -72.81
N GLY A 247 -20.39 46.20 -71.96
CA GLY A 247 -20.83 47.53 -72.42
C GLY A 247 -19.76 48.27 -73.24
N ARG A 248 -18.48 48.14 -72.87
CA ARG A 248 -17.35 48.66 -73.63
C ARG A 248 -17.18 47.95 -74.98
N ALA A 249 -17.20 46.60 -74.95
CA ALA A 249 -17.06 45.83 -76.19
C ALA A 249 -18.18 46.11 -77.22
N LEU A 250 -19.41 46.33 -76.73
CA LEU A 250 -20.56 46.68 -77.59
C LEU A 250 -20.47 48.11 -78.12
N ARG A 251 -19.91 49.03 -77.35
CA ARG A 251 -19.66 50.39 -77.80
C ARG A 251 -18.57 50.43 -78.87
N ASP A 252 -17.49 49.67 -78.67
CA ASP A 252 -16.34 49.66 -79.58
C ASP A 252 -16.62 48.84 -80.85
N ASN A 253 -17.63 48.00 -80.86
CA ASN A 253 -17.99 47.18 -82.05
C ASN A 253 -19.53 46.96 -82.14
N PRO A 254 -20.23 47.95 -82.73
CA PRO A 254 -21.70 47.92 -82.85
C PRO A 254 -22.28 46.64 -83.57
N ALA A 255 -21.52 46.02 -84.46
CA ALA A 255 -21.89 44.85 -85.18
C ALA A 255 -22.08 43.60 -84.22
N LEU A 256 -21.52 43.64 -83.00
CA LEU A 256 -21.73 42.62 -81.99
C LEU A 256 -23.16 42.64 -81.41
N ILE A 257 -23.90 43.74 -81.55
CA ILE A 257 -25.29 43.81 -81.08
C ILE A 257 -26.14 42.94 -81.92
N ASP A 258 -25.95 42.93 -83.21
CA ASP A 258 -26.71 42.10 -84.16
C ASP A 258 -26.40 40.61 -83.95
N LEU A 259 -25.13 40.28 -83.66
CA LEU A 259 -24.72 38.93 -83.34
C LEU A 259 -25.38 38.42 -82.05
N VAL A 260 -25.35 39.19 -80.96
CA VAL A 260 -25.98 38.84 -79.67
C VAL A 260 -27.50 38.74 -79.79
N GLN A 261 -28.11 39.54 -80.59
CA GLN A 261 -29.51 39.48 -80.93
C GLN A 261 -29.83 38.17 -81.68
N ALA A 262 -29.02 37.80 -82.65
CA ALA A 262 -29.15 36.58 -83.43
C ALA A 262 -28.96 35.32 -82.56
N GLU A 263 -27.98 35.32 -81.64
CA GLU A 263 -27.73 34.20 -80.67
C GLU A 263 -28.85 34.04 -79.66
N ARG A 264 -29.50 35.13 -79.28
CA ARG A 264 -30.63 35.03 -78.29
C ARG A 264 -31.98 34.87 -78.94
N TRP A 265 -32.07 34.86 -80.23
CA TRP A 265 -33.33 34.67 -80.89
C TRP A 265 -33.75 33.21 -80.95
N ASN A 266 -34.86 32.93 -80.29
CA ASN A 266 -35.46 31.57 -80.23
C ASN A 266 -36.24 31.14 -81.47
N GLY A 267 -36.11 31.94 -82.59
CA GLY A 267 -36.80 31.57 -83.85
C GLY A 267 -38.30 31.89 -83.86
N GLN A 268 -38.86 32.51 -82.87
CA GLN A 268 -40.25 32.96 -82.87
C GLN A 268 -40.41 34.44 -83.03
N LEU A 269 -41.29 34.86 -83.89
CA LEU A 269 -41.65 36.29 -84.11
C LEU A 269 -42.43 36.75 -82.87
N PRO A 270 -42.10 38.03 -82.38
CA PRO A 270 -42.87 38.57 -81.26
C PRO A 270 -44.34 38.74 -81.65
N THR A 271 -45.25 38.24 -80.88
CA THR A 271 -46.68 38.23 -81.04
C THR A 271 -47.34 39.57 -80.87
N THR A 272 -46.59 40.61 -80.37
CA THR A 272 -47.06 41.98 -80.19
C THR A 272 -46.02 42.95 -80.71
N MET A 273 -46.32 43.63 -81.84
CA MET A 273 -45.58 44.84 -82.31
C MET A 273 -46.21 46.09 -81.68
N VAL A 274 -45.50 46.75 -80.86
CA VAL A 274 -45.91 48.09 -80.37
C VAL A 274 -45.31 49.17 -81.35
N PRO A 275 -46.16 49.95 -82.06
CA PRO A 275 -45.65 50.99 -82.93
C PRO A 275 -45.09 52.15 -82.05
N ASN A 276 -43.95 52.64 -82.42
CA ASN A 276 -43.26 53.81 -81.91
C ASN A 276 -42.65 53.61 -80.45
N GLY A 277 -41.51 52.98 -80.37
CA GLY A 277 -40.45 53.33 -79.39
C GLY A 277 -40.72 53.11 -77.89
N THR A 278 -41.86 52.57 -77.46
CA THR A 278 -42.12 52.23 -76.04
C THR A 278 -41.97 50.72 -75.81
N VAL A 279 -41.00 50.35 -75.05
CA VAL A 279 -40.85 48.95 -74.58
C VAL A 279 -41.90 48.71 -73.54
N PRO A 280 -42.83 47.74 -73.70
CA PRO A 280 -43.74 47.39 -72.63
C PRO A 280 -42.96 46.70 -71.51
N PHE A 281 -43.02 47.26 -70.31
CA PHE A 281 -42.63 46.50 -69.12
C PHE A 281 -43.59 45.32 -68.93
N MET A 282 -43.14 44.12 -69.25
CA MET A 282 -43.85 42.95 -68.89
C MET A 282 -43.55 42.60 -67.42
N ASP A 283 -44.56 42.63 -66.60
CA ASP A 283 -44.52 42.09 -65.25
C ASP A 283 -44.31 40.58 -65.34
N VAL A 284 -43.21 40.08 -64.81
CA VAL A 284 -42.92 38.65 -64.69
C VAL A 284 -43.29 38.27 -63.30
N ASN A 285 -44.45 37.63 -63.12
CA ASN A 285 -44.78 36.87 -61.92
C ASN A 285 -43.84 35.68 -61.74
#